data_53b266e862dcf9338b0be1061f286f51
#
_entry.id   53b266e862dcf9338b0be1061f286f51
#
_cell.length_a   1.000
_cell.length_b   1.000
_cell.length_c   1.000
_cell.angle_alpha   90.00
_cell.angle_beta   90.00
_cell.angle_gamma   90.00
#
_symmetry.space_group_name_H-M   'P 1'
#
loop_
_entity.id
_entity.type
_entity.pdbx_description
1 polymer ?
#
loop_
_entity_poly.entity_id
_entity_poly.type
_entity_poly.pdbx_seq_one_letter_code
_entity_poly.pdbx_strand_id
1 'polypeptide(L)' 'MFGLNEAMFNAVKRQAKKLNDKYESLNKLDRKNDKLVAGIITEIWQPVSTVISRDRFVWVAGYLRGRVGHDENGNSLYE' A
#
# COMPACT_ATOMS: atom_id res chain seq x y z
N MET A 1 5.19 3.07 -14.27
CA MET A 1 5.41 3.54 -12.91
C MET A 1 5.80 2.36 -12.03
N PHE A 2 6.79 2.51 -11.17
CA PHE A 2 7.35 1.42 -10.34
C PHE A 2 7.82 0.21 -11.15
N GLY A 3 8.23 0.40 -12.40
CA GLY A 3 8.65 -0.69 -13.28
C GLY A 3 7.51 -1.53 -13.83
N LEU A 4 6.26 -1.11 -13.66
CA LEU A 4 5.08 -1.83 -14.08
C LEU A 4 4.45 -1.17 -15.31
N ASN A 5 3.82 -1.97 -16.18
CA ASN A 5 2.98 -1.40 -17.23
C ASN A 5 1.67 -0.90 -16.61
N GLU A 6 0.87 -0.19 -17.40
CA GLU A 6 -0.34 0.44 -16.92
C GLU A 6 -1.34 -0.56 -16.33
N ALA A 7 -1.55 -1.70 -17.00
CA ALA A 7 -2.49 -2.71 -16.53
C ALA A 7 -2.03 -3.32 -15.19
N MET A 8 -0.74 -3.63 -15.10
CA MET A 8 -0.15 -4.17 -13.86
C MET A 8 -0.22 -3.15 -12.73
N PHE A 9 0.11 -1.89 -13.03
CA PHE A 9 0.05 -0.83 -12.03
C PHE A 9 -1.38 -0.61 -11.54
N ASN A 10 -2.36 -0.66 -12.44
CA ASN A 10 -3.76 -0.52 -12.04
C ASN A 10 -4.22 -1.66 -11.13
N ALA A 11 -3.76 -2.89 -11.37
CA ALA A 11 -4.05 -4.02 -10.50
C ALA A 11 -3.43 -3.83 -9.11
N VAL A 12 -2.16 -3.40 -9.06
CA VAL A 12 -1.47 -3.11 -7.80
C VAL A 12 -2.16 -1.98 -7.04
N LYS A 13 -2.52 -0.91 -7.74
CA LYS A 13 -3.20 0.24 -7.16
C LYS A 13 -4.55 -0.16 -6.54
N ARG A 14 -5.28 -1.03 -7.22
CA ARG A 14 -6.57 -1.53 -6.72
C ARG A 14 -6.41 -2.31 -5.42
N GLN A 15 -5.40 -3.19 -5.38
CA GLN A 15 -5.09 -3.95 -4.16
C GLN A 15 -4.56 -3.05 -3.05
N ALA A 16 -3.74 -2.06 -3.40
CA ALA A 16 -3.23 -1.09 -2.42
C ALA A 16 -4.37 -0.28 -1.80
N LYS A 17 -5.38 0.07 -2.59
CA LYS A 17 -6.57 0.74 -2.07
C LYS A 17 -7.34 -0.15 -1.10
N LYS A 18 -7.47 -1.44 -1.43
CA LYS A 18 -8.09 -2.41 -0.51
C LYS A 18 -7.34 -2.48 0.82
N LEU A 19 -6.01 -2.47 0.76
CA LEU A 19 -5.19 -2.46 1.96
C LEU A 19 -5.44 -1.21 2.79
N ASN A 20 -5.46 -0.06 2.17
CA ASN A 20 -5.70 1.21 2.86
C ASN A 20 -7.08 1.24 3.50
N ASP A 21 -8.11 0.80 2.78
CA ASP A 21 -9.48 0.75 3.30
C ASP A 21 -9.56 -0.20 4.50
N LYS A 22 -8.92 -1.35 4.42
CA LYS A 22 -8.88 -2.31 5.53
C LYS A 22 -8.17 -1.73 6.74
N TYR A 23 -7.01 -1.09 6.52
CA TYR A 23 -6.25 -0.46 7.60
C TYR A 23 -7.07 0.64 8.29
N GLU A 24 -7.75 1.47 7.51
CA GLU A 24 -8.61 2.53 8.06
C GLU A 24 -9.77 1.97 8.88
N SER A 25 -10.22 0.76 8.58
CA SER A 25 -11.30 0.12 9.33
C SER A 25 -10.86 -0.44 10.67
N LEU A 26 -9.54 -0.56 10.90
CA LEU A 26 -9.01 -1.09 12.16
C LEU A 26 -9.06 -0.03 13.26
N ASN A 27 -9.27 -0.48 14.51
CA ASN A 27 -9.17 0.39 15.66
C ASN A 27 -7.67 0.66 15.99
N LYS A 28 -7.41 1.55 16.93
CA LYS A 28 -6.04 1.95 17.29
C LYS A 28 -5.19 0.78 17.77
N LEU A 29 -5.77 -0.12 18.55
CA LEU A 29 -5.05 -1.27 19.09
C LEU A 29 -4.65 -2.24 17.98
N ASP A 30 -5.57 -2.49 17.06
CA ASP A 30 -5.32 -3.39 15.93
C ASP A 30 -4.26 -2.79 14.98
N ARG A 31 -4.27 -1.48 14.77
CA ARG A 31 -3.25 -0.81 13.95
C ARG A 31 -1.85 -0.94 14.54
N LYS A 32 -1.74 -1.07 15.86
CA LYS A 32 -0.46 -1.27 16.55
C LYS A 32 -0.05 -2.73 16.63
N ASN A 33 -0.92 -3.64 16.25
CA ASN A 33 -0.63 -5.06 16.25
C ASN A 33 0.11 -5.43 14.96
N ASP A 34 1.44 -5.47 15.02
CA ASP A 34 2.28 -5.71 13.85
C ASP A 34 1.99 -7.04 13.17
N LYS A 35 1.68 -8.08 13.94
CA LYS A 35 1.35 -9.40 13.37
C LYS A 35 0.05 -9.36 12.58
N LEU A 36 -0.95 -8.70 13.13
CA LEU A 36 -2.24 -8.56 12.46
C LEU A 36 -2.10 -7.75 11.17
N VAL A 37 -1.42 -6.62 11.25
CA VAL A 37 -1.20 -5.74 10.08
C VAL A 37 -0.39 -6.47 9.02
N ALA A 38 0.68 -7.17 9.41
CA ALA A 38 1.50 -7.93 8.48
C ALA A 38 0.70 -9.01 7.77
N GLY A 39 -0.19 -9.71 8.49
CA GLY A 39 -1.07 -10.72 7.90
C GLY A 39 -2.04 -10.13 6.88
N ILE A 40 -2.62 -8.98 7.20
CA ILE A 40 -3.53 -8.27 6.29
C ILE A 40 -2.78 -7.85 5.02
N ILE A 41 -1.60 -7.28 5.17
CA ILE A 41 -0.77 -6.86 4.04
C ILE A 41 -0.47 -8.05 3.12
N THR A 42 -0.02 -9.15 3.69
CA THR A 42 0.32 -10.35 2.92
C THR A 42 -0.89 -10.89 2.17
N GLU A 43 -2.03 -10.98 2.83
CA GLU A 43 -3.26 -11.49 2.24
C GLU A 43 -3.71 -10.64 1.06
N ILE A 44 -3.73 -9.33 1.22
CA ILE A 44 -4.18 -8.41 0.17
C ILE A 44 -3.16 -8.33 -0.97
N TRP A 45 -1.86 -8.47 -0.66
CA TRP A 45 -0.79 -8.46 -1.64
C TRP A 45 -0.78 -9.71 -2.54
N GLN A 46 -1.27 -10.86 -2.05
CA GLN A 46 -1.19 -12.13 -2.77
C GLN A 46 -1.62 -12.07 -4.24
N PRO A 47 -2.75 -11.44 -4.62
CA PRO A 47 -3.17 -11.38 -6.01
C PRO A 47 -2.18 -10.70 -6.95
N VAL A 48 -1.30 -9.86 -6.42
CA VAL A 48 -0.29 -9.12 -7.19
C VAL A 48 1.13 -9.55 -6.85
N SER A 49 1.29 -10.66 -6.14
CA SER A 49 2.60 -11.14 -5.68
C SER A 49 3.55 -11.50 -6.81
N THR A 50 3.02 -11.82 -7.99
CA THR A 50 3.85 -12.15 -9.15
C THR A 50 4.35 -10.93 -9.90
N VAL A 51 3.80 -9.75 -9.64
CA VAL A 51 4.16 -8.53 -10.37
C VAL A 51 4.88 -7.50 -9.50
N ILE A 52 4.76 -7.61 -8.18
CA ILE A 52 5.38 -6.65 -7.26
C ILE A 52 5.76 -7.34 -5.96
N SER A 53 6.90 -6.97 -5.37
CA SER A 53 7.31 -7.49 -4.08
C SER A 53 6.42 -6.92 -2.97
N ARG A 54 6.37 -7.62 -1.83
CA ARG A 54 5.58 -7.18 -0.68
C ARG A 54 6.03 -5.80 -0.19
N ASP A 55 7.32 -5.56 -0.12
CA ASP A 55 7.87 -4.28 0.35
C ASP A 55 7.48 -3.13 -0.57
N ARG A 56 7.57 -3.35 -1.88
CA ARG A 56 7.16 -2.35 -2.86
C ARG A 56 5.66 -2.10 -2.81
N PHE A 57 4.88 -3.16 -2.58
CA PHE A 57 3.43 -3.05 -2.45
C PHE A 57 3.06 -2.15 -1.26
N VAL A 58 3.71 -2.36 -0.12
CA VAL A 58 3.50 -1.53 1.07
C VAL A 58 3.87 -0.08 0.78
N TRP A 59 4.96 0.14 0.06
CA TRP A 59 5.38 1.49 -0.34
C TRP A 59 4.35 2.17 -1.23
N VAL A 60 3.82 1.44 -2.21
CA VAL A 60 2.78 1.97 -3.11
C VAL A 60 1.53 2.34 -2.31
N ALA A 61 1.09 1.49 -1.39
CA ALA A 61 -0.06 1.77 -0.55
C ALA A 61 0.17 3.04 0.28
N GLY A 62 1.35 3.20 0.87
CA GLY A 62 1.71 4.40 1.62
C GLY A 62 1.73 5.65 0.75
N TYR A 63 2.26 5.53 -0.46
CA TYR A 63 2.28 6.64 -1.42
C TYR A 63 0.87 7.10 -1.78
N LEU A 64 -0.03 6.16 -2.06
CA LEU A 64 -1.41 6.47 -2.42
C LEU A 64 -2.19 7.12 -1.27
N ARG A 65 -1.78 6.85 -0.04
CA ARG A 65 -2.38 7.50 1.14
C ARG A 65 -1.83 8.90 1.40
N GLY A 66 -0.79 9.30 0.66
CA GLY A 66 -0.13 10.57 0.87
C GLY A 66 0.81 10.60 2.07
N ARG A 67 1.16 9.43 2.64
CA ARG A 67 2.06 9.35 3.79
C ARG A 67 3.53 9.36 3.41
N VAL A 68 3.84 8.79 2.26
CA VAL A 68 5.18 8.81 1.69
C VAL A 68 5.12 9.52 0.36
N GLY A 69 6.19 10.21 -0.01
CA GLY A 69 6.23 10.96 -1.24
C GLY A 69 5.60 12.34 -1.18
N HIS A 70 4.99 12.71 -0.05
CA HIS A 70 4.37 14.01 0.13
C HIS A 70 4.68 14.57 1.51
N ASP A 71 4.86 15.88 1.59
CA ASP A 71 4.95 16.57 2.87
C ASP A 71 3.53 16.92 3.36
N GLU A 72 3.46 17.60 4.49
CA GLU A 72 2.18 17.99 5.09
C GLU A 72 1.39 19.00 4.25
N ASN A 73 2.04 19.66 3.31
CA ASN A 73 1.40 20.60 2.39
C ASN A 73 1.00 19.93 1.07
N GLY A 74 1.21 18.63 0.96
CA GLY A 74 0.86 17.87 -0.24
C GLY A 74 1.92 17.89 -1.33
N ASN A 75 3.08 18.48 -1.09
CA ASN A 75 4.17 18.49 -2.07
C ASN A 75 4.89 17.15 -2.08
N SER A 76 5.23 16.66 -3.27
CA SER A 76 5.93 15.39 -3.37
C SER A 76 7.36 15.52 -2.84
N LEU A 77 7.75 14.59 -1.99
CA LEU A 77 9.10 14.54 -1.44
C LEU A 77 10.09 13.78 -2.32
N TYR A 78 9.62 13.09 -3.35
CA TYR A 78 10.42 12.19 -4.18
C TYR A 78 10.51 12.62 -5.64
N GLU A 79 10.07 13.78 -5.96
CA GLU A 79 10.21 14.35 -7.30
C GLU A 79 11.44 15.19 -7.44
#